data_eafe599803977f53e621b663d795efe1
#
_entry.id   eafe599803977f53e621b663d795efe1
#
_cell.length_a   1.000
_cell.length_b   1.000
_cell.length_c   1.000
_cell.angle_alpha   90.00
_cell.angle_beta   90.00
_cell.angle_gamma   90.00
#
_symmetry.space_group_name_H-M   'P 1'
#
loop_
_entity.id
_entity.type
_entity.pdbx_description
1 polymer ?
#
loop_
_entity_poly.entity_id
_entity_poly.type
_entity_poly.pdbx_seq_one_letter_code
_entity_poly.pdbx_strand_id
1 'polypeptide(L)'
;IFAVGYSNPSWDWVFKLRDTLISHHDSMTYKPYEFSRKAHEGNYHKTFDYVWNYDSGVIHADIHRIGKYQRKDTIKLLPDTYDMLSVAWYARELDFDNYKKGDQIPIRILLDDKVYDLYVRYLGKEKVKTDSGRRMCHVFSPLLVAGDVFKGGENMKVWVSDDEYRIPVMVEAKIIVGSVKGILDEANS
;
A
#
# COMPACT_ATOMS: atom_id res chain seq x y z
N ILE A 1 0.34 3.04 12.35
CA ILE A 1 1.40 3.02 11.30
C ILE A 1 1.46 4.40 10.67
N PHE A 2 2.66 4.86 10.37
CA PHE A 2 2.90 6.12 9.67
C PHE A 2 3.83 5.84 8.48
N ALA A 3 3.49 6.38 7.31
CA ALA A 3 4.32 6.29 6.12
C ALA A 3 4.35 7.61 5.36
N VAL A 4 5.51 7.94 4.79
CA VAL A 4 5.69 9.10 3.92
C VAL A 4 6.28 8.63 2.61
N GLY A 5 5.63 9.01 1.51
CA GLY A 5 6.12 8.81 0.16
C GLY A 5 6.56 10.14 -0.45
N TYR A 6 7.77 10.20 -1.00
CA TYR A 6 8.24 11.39 -1.70
C TYR A 6 9.11 11.06 -2.90
N SER A 7 8.99 11.86 -3.94
CA SER A 7 9.91 11.80 -5.09
C SER A 7 11.27 12.40 -4.73
N ASN A 8 12.34 11.92 -5.36
CA ASN A 8 13.64 12.54 -5.22
C ASN A 8 13.58 13.99 -5.76
N PRO A 9 14.10 14.99 -5.02
CA PRO A 9 14.06 16.40 -5.44
C PRO A 9 14.59 16.64 -6.85
N SER A 10 15.58 15.86 -7.30
CA SER A 10 16.12 15.97 -8.67
C SER A 10 15.12 15.60 -9.78
N TRP A 11 14.03 14.93 -9.45
CA TRP A 11 12.96 14.52 -10.36
C TRP A 11 11.65 15.26 -10.16
N ASP A 12 11.57 16.16 -9.16
CA ASP A 12 10.34 16.92 -8.82
C ASP A 12 9.83 17.77 -10.01
N TRP A 13 10.69 18.11 -10.95
CA TRP A 13 10.30 18.83 -12.17
C TRP A 13 9.50 17.97 -13.16
N VAL A 14 9.65 16.64 -13.08
CA VAL A 14 8.85 15.68 -13.87
C VAL A 14 7.56 15.36 -13.17
N PHE A 15 7.65 14.97 -11.89
CA PHE A 15 6.52 14.58 -11.07
C PHE A 15 6.85 14.72 -9.58
N LYS A 16 6.19 15.66 -8.93
CA LYS A 16 6.37 15.92 -7.49
C LYS A 16 5.38 15.08 -6.70
N LEU A 17 5.89 14.14 -5.88
CA LEU A 17 5.11 13.32 -4.96
C LEU A 17 5.46 13.69 -3.51
N ARG A 18 4.46 13.94 -2.70
CA ARG A 18 4.57 14.14 -1.24
C ARG A 18 3.30 13.59 -0.59
N ASP A 19 3.30 12.30 -0.32
CA ASP A 19 2.18 11.64 0.31
C ASP A 19 2.48 11.32 1.77
N THR A 20 1.50 11.54 2.63
CA THR A 20 1.54 11.13 4.04
C THR A 20 0.36 10.22 4.32
N LEU A 21 0.64 9.05 4.88
CA LEU A 21 -0.36 8.06 5.23
C LEU A 21 -0.26 7.72 6.70
N ILE A 22 -1.39 7.65 7.38
CA ILE A 22 -1.50 7.26 8.79
C ILE A 22 -2.61 6.22 8.89
N SER A 23 -2.34 5.10 9.56
CA SER A 23 -3.33 4.07 9.86
C SER A 23 -3.31 3.74 11.35
N HIS A 24 -4.48 3.75 11.96
CA HIS A 24 -4.74 3.22 13.30
C HIS A 24 -5.54 1.93 13.14
N HIS A 25 -5.00 0.84 13.64
CA HIS A 25 -5.58 -0.49 13.48
C HIS A 25 -5.38 -1.33 14.74
N ASP A 26 -6.15 -2.40 14.86
CA ASP A 26 -5.98 -3.39 15.92
C ASP A 26 -4.65 -4.12 15.76
N SER A 27 -3.91 -4.27 16.87
CA SER A 27 -2.55 -4.82 16.85
C SER A 27 -2.50 -6.34 16.58
N MET A 28 -3.61 -7.05 16.73
CA MET A 28 -3.68 -8.51 16.55
C MET A 28 -4.33 -8.91 15.25
N THR A 29 -5.37 -8.19 14.82
CA THR A 29 -6.15 -8.51 13.62
C THR A 29 -5.81 -7.62 12.43
N TYR A 30 -5.05 -6.55 12.68
CA TYR A 30 -4.71 -5.49 11.71
C TYR A 30 -5.93 -4.79 11.09
N LYS A 31 -7.11 -5.01 11.66
CA LYS A 31 -8.34 -4.35 11.19
C LYS A 31 -8.27 -2.85 11.49
N PRO A 32 -8.43 -1.99 10.49
CA PRO A 32 -8.28 -0.55 10.67
C PRO A 32 -9.45 0.04 11.46
N TYR A 33 -9.15 1.03 12.31
CA TYR A 33 -10.14 1.92 12.94
C TYR A 33 -10.24 3.23 12.19
N GLU A 34 -9.08 3.80 11.83
CA GLU A 34 -8.96 5.08 11.14
C GLU A 34 -7.82 5.04 10.15
N PHE A 35 -8.02 5.71 9.03
CA PHE A 35 -6.97 5.92 8.03
C PHE A 35 -7.05 7.33 7.49
N SER A 36 -5.90 7.98 7.37
CA SER A 36 -5.77 9.29 6.74
C SER A 36 -4.68 9.25 5.67
N ARG A 37 -4.97 9.82 4.50
CA ARG A 37 -3.99 10.05 3.43
C ARG A 37 -4.05 11.52 3.01
N LYS A 38 -2.90 12.17 2.99
CA LYS A 38 -2.71 13.49 2.37
C LYS A 38 -1.86 13.30 1.12
N ALA A 39 -2.50 13.36 -0.04
CA ALA A 39 -1.86 13.19 -1.34
C ALA A 39 -1.52 14.55 -1.94
N HIS A 40 -0.23 14.76 -2.23
CA HIS A 40 0.29 15.91 -2.95
C HIS A 40 1.07 15.42 -4.18
N GLU A 41 0.36 15.28 -5.29
CA GLU A 41 0.89 14.72 -6.54
C GLU A 41 0.84 15.80 -7.64
N GLY A 42 1.94 16.51 -7.88
CA GLY A 42 1.96 17.67 -8.78
C GLY A 42 0.95 18.75 -8.36
N ASN A 43 -0.05 19.02 -9.20
CA ASN A 43 -1.16 19.94 -8.92
C ASN A 43 -2.38 19.26 -8.26
N TYR A 44 -2.28 17.99 -7.95
CA TYR A 44 -3.33 17.22 -7.31
C TYR A 44 -3.11 17.19 -5.80
N HIS A 45 -4.03 17.87 -5.07
CA HIS A 45 -4.00 17.94 -3.62
C HIS A 45 -5.32 17.41 -3.08
N LYS A 46 -5.27 16.26 -2.40
CA LYS A 46 -6.45 15.58 -1.87
C LYS A 46 -6.18 14.98 -0.51
N THR A 47 -7.16 15.05 0.37
CA THR A 47 -7.15 14.32 1.64
C THR A 47 -8.25 13.28 1.65
N PHE A 48 -7.97 12.18 2.28
CA PHE A 48 -8.90 11.09 2.51
C PHE A 48 -8.81 10.74 3.99
N ASP A 49 -9.92 10.84 4.69
CA ASP A 49 -10.05 10.45 6.08
C ASP A 49 -11.17 9.44 6.20
N TYR A 50 -10.84 8.25 6.73
CA TYR A 50 -11.77 7.13 6.86
C TYR A 50 -11.86 6.67 8.30
N VAL A 51 -13.09 6.34 8.74
CA VAL A 51 -13.38 5.76 10.05
C VAL A 51 -14.22 4.50 9.85
N TRP A 52 -13.71 3.36 10.32
CA TRP A 52 -14.40 2.06 10.26
C TRP A 52 -15.36 1.93 11.45
N ASN A 53 -16.63 1.77 11.18
CA ASN A 53 -17.65 1.47 12.18
C ASN A 53 -18.11 0.03 11.98
N TYR A 54 -17.54 -0.87 12.79
CA TYR A 54 -17.82 -2.30 12.71
C TYR A 54 -19.22 -2.65 13.22
N ASP A 55 -19.77 -1.88 14.17
CA ASP A 55 -21.10 -2.12 14.74
C ASP A 55 -22.21 -1.83 13.72
N SER A 56 -22.08 -0.77 12.95
CA SER A 56 -23.03 -0.40 11.90
C SER A 56 -22.71 -0.97 10.51
N GLY A 57 -21.55 -1.61 10.35
CA GLY A 57 -21.13 -2.21 9.09
C GLY A 57 -20.84 -1.20 7.98
N VAL A 58 -20.30 -0.03 8.33
CA VAL A 58 -19.98 1.04 7.37
C VAL A 58 -18.62 1.65 7.62
N ILE A 59 -18.07 2.29 6.58
CA ILE A 59 -16.89 3.14 6.65
C ILE A 59 -17.35 4.57 6.34
N HIS A 60 -17.12 5.48 7.27
CA HIS A 60 -17.35 6.90 7.05
C HIS A 60 -16.13 7.49 6.33
N ALA A 61 -16.36 8.18 5.23
CA ALA A 61 -15.34 8.81 4.41
C ALA A 61 -15.54 10.33 4.37
N ASP A 62 -14.49 11.09 4.68
CA ASP A 62 -14.40 12.52 4.41
C ASP A 62 -13.29 12.74 3.37
N ILE A 63 -13.68 13.19 2.19
CA ILE A 63 -12.79 13.32 1.05
C ILE A 63 -12.77 14.78 0.62
N HIS A 64 -11.62 15.40 0.72
CA HIS A 64 -11.44 16.80 0.38
C HIS A 64 -10.41 16.97 -0.75
N ARG A 65 -10.83 17.52 -1.88
CA ARG A 65 -9.96 17.99 -2.95
C ARG A 65 -9.79 19.50 -2.85
N ILE A 66 -8.62 19.94 -2.44
CA ILE A 66 -8.32 21.36 -2.15
C ILE A 66 -8.67 22.24 -3.37
N GLY A 67 -9.45 23.30 -3.13
CA GLY A 67 -9.89 24.23 -4.16
C GLY A 67 -10.99 23.71 -5.11
N LYS A 68 -11.54 22.51 -4.88
CA LYS A 68 -12.58 21.92 -5.73
C LYS A 68 -13.83 21.48 -4.97
N TYR A 69 -13.71 20.52 -4.05
CA TYR A 69 -14.85 20.00 -3.30
C TYR A 69 -14.43 19.33 -1.99
N GLN A 70 -15.37 19.29 -1.05
CA GLN A 70 -15.35 18.37 0.08
C GLN A 70 -16.62 17.51 0.03
N ARG A 71 -16.49 16.22 0.29
CA ARG A 71 -17.58 15.28 0.24
C ARG A 71 -17.48 14.33 1.42
N LYS A 72 -18.61 14.09 2.10
CA LYS A 72 -18.76 13.04 3.09
C LYS A 72 -19.56 11.91 2.49
N ASP A 73 -19.09 10.71 2.69
CA ASP A 73 -19.70 9.50 2.13
C ASP A 73 -19.78 8.40 3.17
N THR A 74 -20.65 7.43 2.91
CA THR A 74 -20.76 6.21 3.71
C THR A 74 -20.58 5.02 2.78
N ILE A 75 -19.53 4.25 3.01
CA ILE A 75 -19.17 3.09 2.20
C ILE A 75 -19.54 1.84 2.98
N LYS A 76 -20.16 0.86 2.32
CA LYS A 76 -20.48 -0.43 2.95
C LYS A 76 -19.19 -1.13 3.38
N LEU A 77 -19.09 -1.47 4.65
CA LEU A 77 -17.99 -2.28 5.18
C LEU A 77 -18.22 -3.75 4.81
N LEU A 78 -17.34 -4.28 4.00
CA LEU A 78 -17.28 -5.71 3.72
C LEU A 78 -16.29 -6.39 4.68
N PRO A 79 -16.47 -7.68 5.01
CA PRO A 79 -15.51 -8.40 5.85
C PRO A 79 -14.08 -8.27 5.34
N ASP A 80 -13.14 -8.15 6.26
CA ASP A 80 -11.69 -8.08 5.99
C ASP A 80 -11.29 -6.99 4.97
N THR A 81 -11.95 -5.81 5.07
CA THR A 81 -11.58 -4.62 4.32
C THR A 81 -10.49 -3.85 5.07
N TYR A 82 -9.31 -3.78 4.48
CA TYR A 82 -8.13 -3.07 5.00
C TYR A 82 -7.93 -1.72 4.32
N ASP A 83 -7.12 -0.86 4.92
CA ASP A 83 -6.52 0.31 4.26
C ASP A 83 -5.16 -0.04 3.63
N MET A 84 -4.54 0.94 2.98
CA MET A 84 -3.27 0.77 2.24
C MET A 84 -2.08 0.37 3.15
N LEU A 85 -2.09 0.73 4.43
CA LEU A 85 -1.01 0.42 5.36
C LEU A 85 -1.32 -0.84 6.17
N SER A 86 -2.54 -0.98 6.68
CA SER A 86 -2.94 -2.13 7.48
C SER A 86 -2.88 -3.45 6.68
N VAL A 87 -3.19 -3.43 5.38
CA VAL A 87 -3.06 -4.60 4.51
C VAL A 87 -1.61 -5.09 4.39
N ALA A 88 -0.63 -4.19 4.41
CA ALA A 88 0.78 -4.57 4.36
C ALA A 88 1.24 -5.26 5.66
N TRP A 89 0.70 -4.84 6.80
CA TRP A 89 0.93 -5.50 8.09
C TRP A 89 0.23 -6.84 8.18
N TYR A 90 -1.05 -6.90 7.79
CA TYR A 90 -1.77 -8.18 7.68
C TYR A 90 -1.03 -9.17 6.80
N ALA A 91 -0.50 -8.72 5.66
CA ALA A 91 0.23 -9.59 4.74
C ALA A 91 1.49 -10.22 5.36
N ARG A 92 2.10 -9.62 6.39
CA ARG A 92 3.26 -10.19 7.11
C ARG A 92 2.91 -11.41 7.95
N GLU A 93 1.65 -11.55 8.37
CA GLU A 93 1.16 -12.70 9.14
C GLU A 93 0.83 -13.92 8.27
N LEU A 94 0.80 -13.74 6.95
CA LEU A 94 0.51 -14.84 6.04
C LEU A 94 1.61 -15.90 6.11
N ASP A 95 1.23 -17.17 6.03
CA ASP A 95 2.16 -18.28 6.04
C ASP A 95 2.81 -18.46 4.66
N PHE A 96 3.90 -17.71 4.43
CA PHE A 96 4.59 -17.66 3.14
C PHE A 96 5.15 -19.01 2.70
N ASP A 97 5.47 -19.90 3.63
CA ASP A 97 6.06 -21.22 3.30
C ASP A 97 5.04 -22.18 2.69
N ASN A 98 3.76 -21.94 2.90
CA ASN A 98 2.68 -22.75 2.31
C ASN A 98 2.31 -22.32 0.88
N TYR A 99 2.82 -21.19 0.37
CA TYR A 99 2.50 -20.75 -0.98
C TYR A 99 3.45 -21.31 -2.03
N LYS A 100 2.86 -21.68 -3.17
CA LYS A 100 3.58 -22.06 -4.38
C LYS A 100 3.65 -20.88 -5.34
N LYS A 101 4.71 -20.82 -6.14
CA LYS A 101 4.86 -19.81 -7.18
C LYS A 101 3.64 -19.79 -8.10
N GLY A 102 2.99 -18.64 -8.22
CA GLY A 102 1.79 -18.42 -9.00
C GLY A 102 0.51 -18.31 -8.18
N ASP A 103 0.52 -18.73 -6.91
CA ASP A 103 -0.65 -18.65 -6.03
C ASP A 103 -1.11 -17.19 -5.88
N GLN A 104 -2.43 -17.01 -5.86
CA GLN A 104 -3.08 -15.74 -5.65
C GLN A 104 -3.67 -15.69 -4.24
N ILE A 105 -3.23 -14.71 -3.47
CA ILE A 105 -3.67 -14.48 -2.09
C ILE A 105 -4.71 -13.37 -2.15
N PRO A 106 -6.00 -13.63 -1.87
CA PRO A 106 -7.04 -12.62 -1.95
C PRO A 106 -6.83 -11.55 -0.87
N ILE A 107 -7.02 -10.31 -1.24
CA ILE A 107 -7.02 -9.15 -0.34
C ILE A 107 -8.20 -8.24 -0.69
N ARG A 108 -8.75 -7.57 0.33
CA ARG A 108 -9.77 -6.56 0.13
C ARG A 108 -9.29 -5.24 0.71
N ILE A 109 -9.34 -4.20 -0.09
CA ILE A 109 -8.74 -2.91 0.28
C ILE A 109 -9.68 -1.76 -0.09
N LEU A 110 -9.75 -0.77 0.80
CA LEU A 110 -10.35 0.53 0.50
C LEU A 110 -9.29 1.42 -0.17
N LEU A 111 -9.57 1.82 -1.40
CA LEU A 111 -8.76 2.78 -2.15
C LEU A 111 -9.66 3.90 -2.65
N ASP A 112 -9.24 5.13 -2.40
CA ASP A 112 -10.00 6.34 -2.71
C ASP A 112 -11.41 6.28 -2.11
N ASP A 113 -12.45 5.97 -2.87
CA ASP A 113 -13.83 5.91 -2.40
C ASP A 113 -14.49 4.54 -2.65
N LYS A 114 -13.69 3.52 -2.93
CA LYS A 114 -14.20 2.20 -3.30
C LYS A 114 -13.46 1.07 -2.61
N VAL A 115 -14.22 0.03 -2.28
CA VAL A 115 -13.68 -1.25 -1.84
C VAL A 115 -13.40 -2.11 -3.06
N TYR A 116 -12.19 -2.64 -3.14
CA TYR A 116 -11.73 -3.51 -4.21
C TYR A 116 -11.40 -4.90 -3.66
N ASP A 117 -11.90 -5.92 -4.33
CA ASP A 117 -11.42 -7.30 -4.18
C ASP A 117 -10.25 -7.49 -5.15
N LEU A 118 -9.07 -7.62 -4.59
CA LEU A 118 -7.82 -7.76 -5.32
C LEU A 118 -7.11 -9.06 -4.90
N TYR A 119 -5.93 -9.28 -5.41
CA TYR A 119 -5.04 -10.35 -4.95
C TYR A 119 -3.58 -9.91 -4.98
N VAL A 120 -2.79 -10.63 -4.22
CA VAL A 120 -1.34 -10.57 -4.31
C VAL A 120 -0.84 -11.91 -4.85
N ARG A 121 -0.07 -11.89 -5.96
CA ARG A 121 0.52 -13.10 -6.51
C ARG A 121 1.86 -13.38 -5.88
N TYR A 122 2.06 -14.61 -5.39
CA TYR A 122 3.36 -15.07 -4.92
C TYR A 122 4.26 -15.47 -6.10
N LEU A 123 5.45 -14.90 -6.17
CA LEU A 123 6.41 -15.16 -7.26
C LEU A 123 7.57 -16.08 -6.87
N GLY A 124 7.61 -16.53 -5.61
CA GLY A 124 8.70 -17.36 -5.07
C GLY A 124 9.73 -16.56 -4.29
N LYS A 125 10.93 -17.15 -4.11
CA LYS A 125 12.03 -16.51 -3.36
C LYS A 125 13.15 -16.10 -4.33
N GLU A 126 13.79 -14.96 -4.05
CA GLU A 126 15.02 -14.54 -4.74
C GLU A 126 15.96 -13.75 -3.82
N LYS A 127 17.26 -13.74 -4.17
CA LYS A 127 18.25 -12.95 -3.45
C LYS A 127 18.27 -11.52 -3.97
N VAL A 128 18.11 -10.58 -3.06
CA VAL A 128 18.14 -9.14 -3.34
C VAL A 128 19.36 -8.50 -2.72
N LYS A 129 19.96 -7.53 -3.41
CA LYS A 129 21.05 -6.72 -2.87
C LYS A 129 20.43 -5.55 -2.10
N THR A 130 20.76 -5.45 -0.81
CA THR A 130 20.43 -4.33 0.08
C THR A 130 21.73 -3.62 0.51
N ASP A 131 21.62 -2.56 1.28
CA ASP A 131 22.78 -1.83 1.80
C ASP A 131 23.60 -2.68 2.78
N SER A 132 22.95 -3.56 3.56
CA SER A 132 23.58 -4.52 4.48
C SER A 132 24.08 -5.80 3.81
N GLY A 133 23.95 -5.96 2.49
CA GLY A 133 24.39 -7.14 1.77
C GLY A 133 23.31 -7.81 0.93
N ARG A 134 23.41 -9.14 0.75
CA ARG A 134 22.41 -9.92 0.01
C ARG A 134 21.49 -10.64 0.97
N ARG A 135 20.18 -10.40 0.84
CA ARG A 135 19.13 -11.09 1.61
C ARG A 135 18.28 -11.98 0.72
N MET A 136 17.85 -13.12 1.26
CA MET A 136 16.79 -13.92 0.65
C MET A 136 15.46 -13.25 0.94
N CYS A 137 14.61 -13.13 -0.06
CA CYS A 137 13.30 -12.48 0.06
C CYS A 137 12.23 -13.30 -0.63
N HIS A 138 11.04 -13.31 -0.04
CA HIS A 138 9.81 -13.66 -0.75
C HIS A 138 9.43 -12.52 -1.70
N VAL A 139 8.97 -12.86 -2.88
CA VAL A 139 8.59 -11.89 -3.90
C VAL A 139 7.11 -11.98 -4.16
N PHE A 140 6.46 -10.83 -4.10
CA PHE A 140 5.02 -10.69 -4.33
C PHE A 140 4.74 -9.69 -5.43
N SER A 141 3.65 -9.91 -6.17
CA SER A 141 3.13 -8.96 -7.16
C SER A 141 1.66 -8.66 -6.83
N PRO A 142 1.37 -7.52 -6.19
CA PRO A 142 -0.01 -7.09 -5.98
C PRO A 142 -0.68 -6.70 -7.30
N LEU A 143 -1.96 -7.05 -7.43
CA LEU A 143 -2.81 -6.52 -8.48
C LEU A 143 -3.12 -5.05 -8.18
N LEU A 144 -2.68 -4.15 -9.03
CA LEU A 144 -2.90 -2.71 -8.89
C LEU A 144 -4.18 -2.29 -9.60
N VAL A 145 -4.89 -1.35 -9.00
CA VAL A 145 -5.96 -0.61 -9.67
C VAL A 145 -5.33 0.45 -10.58
N ALA A 146 -5.84 0.58 -11.80
CA ALA A 146 -5.39 1.62 -12.71
C ALA A 146 -5.78 3.00 -12.19
N GLY A 147 -4.86 3.95 -12.25
CA GLY A 147 -5.04 5.31 -11.76
C GLY A 147 -4.09 6.29 -12.44
N ASP A 148 -3.94 7.48 -11.87
CA ASP A 148 -3.14 8.56 -12.46
C ASP A 148 -1.64 8.24 -12.50
N VAL A 149 -1.15 7.38 -11.61
CA VAL A 149 0.27 7.02 -11.48
C VAL A 149 0.55 5.61 -12.03
N PHE A 150 -0.32 4.65 -11.74
CA PHE A 150 -0.13 3.24 -12.09
C PHE A 150 -0.99 2.83 -13.28
N LYS A 151 -0.42 1.99 -14.16
CA LYS A 151 -1.14 1.41 -15.29
C LYS A 151 -2.18 0.36 -14.90
N GLY A 152 -2.22 -0.04 -13.62
CA GLY A 152 -2.99 -1.20 -13.17
C GLY A 152 -2.30 -2.53 -13.51
N GLY A 153 -2.96 -3.65 -13.14
CA GLY A 153 -2.40 -4.98 -13.35
C GLY A 153 -1.24 -5.32 -12.39
N GLU A 154 -0.51 -6.39 -12.69
CA GLU A 154 0.62 -6.88 -11.89
C GLU A 154 1.93 -6.13 -12.24
N ASN A 155 1.91 -4.82 -12.14
CA ASN A 155 3.04 -3.95 -12.51
C ASN A 155 3.86 -3.47 -11.31
N MET A 156 3.67 -4.08 -10.15
CA MET A 156 4.46 -3.85 -8.94
C MET A 156 5.05 -5.17 -8.45
N LYS A 157 6.26 -5.09 -7.89
CA LYS A 157 6.87 -6.17 -7.12
C LYS A 157 7.25 -5.65 -5.75
N VAL A 158 7.03 -6.48 -4.74
CA VAL A 158 7.43 -6.24 -3.36
C VAL A 158 8.30 -7.40 -2.91
N TRP A 159 9.46 -7.11 -2.37
CA TRP A 159 10.38 -8.09 -1.78
C TRP A 159 10.31 -7.97 -0.26
N VAL A 160 9.95 -9.06 0.38
CA VAL A 160 9.80 -9.16 1.83
C VAL A 160 10.87 -10.11 2.36
N SER A 161 11.56 -9.74 3.43
CA SER A 161 12.63 -10.56 4.00
C SER A 161 12.13 -11.96 4.38
N ASP A 162 12.96 -12.98 4.10
CA ASP A 162 12.71 -14.38 4.44
C ASP A 162 13.25 -14.68 5.85
N ASP A 163 12.69 -13.95 6.83
CA ASP A 163 12.99 -14.07 8.26
C ASP A 163 11.71 -13.85 9.08
N GLU A 164 11.80 -13.96 10.39
CA GLU A 164 10.66 -13.77 11.31
C GLU A 164 10.05 -12.37 11.28
N TYR A 165 10.82 -11.36 10.87
CA TYR A 165 10.34 -9.97 10.83
C TYR A 165 9.51 -9.65 9.59
N ARG A 166 9.73 -10.38 8.47
CA ARG A 166 8.98 -10.24 7.21
C ARG A 166 8.84 -8.77 6.77
N ILE A 167 9.98 -8.08 6.74
CA ILE A 167 10.03 -6.64 6.44
C ILE A 167 10.06 -6.43 4.92
N PRO A 168 9.26 -5.51 4.37
CA PRO A 168 9.41 -5.10 2.97
C PRO A 168 10.76 -4.40 2.78
N VAL A 169 11.70 -5.04 2.08
CA VAL A 169 13.06 -4.52 1.85
C VAL A 169 13.21 -3.77 0.54
N MET A 170 12.33 -4.06 -0.44
CA MET A 170 12.34 -3.39 -1.72
C MET A 170 10.96 -3.40 -2.36
N VAL A 171 10.63 -2.32 -3.05
CA VAL A 171 9.45 -2.19 -3.90
C VAL A 171 9.88 -1.67 -5.26
N GLU A 172 9.38 -2.27 -6.33
CA GLU A 172 9.54 -1.78 -7.69
C GLU A 172 8.17 -1.72 -8.36
N ALA A 173 7.81 -0.57 -8.93
CA ALA A 173 6.55 -0.39 -9.62
C ALA A 173 6.75 0.26 -10.98
N LYS A 174 6.09 -0.28 -12.02
CA LYS A 174 5.99 0.37 -13.32
C LYS A 174 4.91 1.44 -13.25
N ILE A 175 5.31 2.66 -13.50
CA ILE A 175 4.41 3.81 -13.63
C ILE A 175 4.14 4.12 -15.11
N ILE A 176 3.26 5.08 -15.38
CA ILE A 176 2.89 5.47 -16.75
C ILE A 176 4.13 5.87 -17.57
N VAL A 177 5.09 6.53 -16.93
CA VAL A 177 6.37 6.91 -17.54
C VAL A 177 7.52 6.33 -16.72
N GLY A 178 8.04 5.16 -17.12
CA GLY A 178 9.19 4.52 -16.48
C GLY A 178 8.86 3.56 -15.35
N SER A 179 9.74 3.49 -14.36
CA SER A 179 9.57 2.69 -13.14
C SER A 179 10.09 3.44 -11.91
N VAL A 180 9.51 3.14 -10.76
CA VAL A 180 9.95 3.64 -9.45
C VAL A 180 10.45 2.47 -8.65
N LYS A 181 11.59 2.64 -7.99
CA LYS A 181 12.18 1.66 -7.08
C LYS A 181 12.40 2.30 -5.72
N GLY A 182 11.86 1.70 -4.69
CA GLY A 182 12.12 2.01 -3.29
C GLY A 182 12.92 0.89 -2.64
N ILE A 183 13.91 1.24 -1.82
CA ILE A 183 14.69 0.30 -1.01
C ILE A 183 14.57 0.77 0.43
N LEU A 184 14.46 -0.18 1.37
CA LEU A 184 14.46 0.13 2.80
C LEU A 184 15.79 0.77 3.18
N ASP A 185 15.74 1.92 3.84
CA ASP A 185 16.90 2.58 4.44
C ASP A 185 17.11 1.99 5.83
N GLU A 186 18.10 1.12 5.97
CA GLU A 186 18.43 0.43 7.23
C GLU A 186 19.15 1.33 8.24
N ALA A 187 19.61 2.52 7.84
CA ALA A 187 20.29 3.45 8.74
C ALA A 187 19.33 4.16 9.71
N ASN A 188 18.02 4.14 9.43
CA ASN A 188 16.97 4.82 10.19
C ASN A 188 15.86 3.87 10.68
N SER A 189 16.08 2.57 10.67
CA SER A 189 15.11 1.55 11.08
C SER A 189 15.43 0.94 12.46
#